data_224ce9787da4aa52652186bc4bd77b71
#
_entry.id   224ce9787da4aa52652186bc4bd77b71
#
_cell.length_a   1.000
_cell.length_b   1.000
_cell.length_c   1.000
_cell.angle_alpha   90.00
_cell.angle_beta   90.00
_cell.angle_gamma   90.00
#
_symmetry.space_group_name_H-M   'P 1'
#
loop_
_entity.id
_entity.type
_entity.pdbx_description
1 polymer ?
#
loop_
_entity_poly.entity_id
_entity_poly.type
_entity_poly.pdbx_seq_one_letter_code
_entity_poly.pdbx_strand_id
1 'polypeptide(L)'
;MLGDERLKARLGELARSRRAAAMDGARGPERAAPAEGPAPAGGAGDPAPQRSAAAGCADAPRTVGTGRRHAEGLGVEAFLPGGEWRDEKGAVFVHERMRSEIERHRMHWGRLGEPPGDEPDLRALSAAGLSRALFLDLETGGLASSPVFLAGTMHWNGEDFVLRQYFARHYGEEAALLRAVAEAARGFEFLVTFNGKSYDVPFLAGRGVVHGHRIALPGRHLDLLHPARRRWKNRLVNFRLTTLELYVCRRRRSGDVPGEEVPGLYHDYVRNGDPYRLIPVFHHNMLDVITMAEILGALCDAGASPAPAW
;
A
#
# COMPACT_ATOMS: atom_id res chain seq x y z
N MET A 1 19.51 -15.12 5.50
CA MET A 1 20.07 -14.42 6.66
C MET A 1 20.77 -13.10 6.34
N LEU A 2 21.53 -12.97 5.25
CA LEU A 2 22.25 -11.73 4.89
C LEU A 2 21.34 -10.58 4.41
N GLY A 3 20.16 -10.84 3.88
CA GLY A 3 19.23 -9.81 3.37
C GLY A 3 18.50 -9.04 4.48
N ASP A 4 18.14 -9.73 5.56
CA ASP A 4 17.36 -9.14 6.66
C ASP A 4 18.21 -8.17 7.51
N GLU A 5 19.48 -8.47 7.73
CA GLU A 5 20.40 -7.58 8.45
C GLU A 5 20.72 -6.31 7.63
N ARG A 6 20.84 -6.44 6.30
CA ARG A 6 21.02 -5.27 5.40
C ARG A 6 19.77 -4.40 5.37
N LEU A 7 18.59 -5.01 5.34
CA LEU A 7 17.30 -4.30 5.40
C LEU A 7 17.17 -3.54 6.73
N LYS A 8 17.43 -4.20 7.86
CA LYS A 8 17.40 -3.58 9.20
C LYS A 8 18.43 -2.47 9.36
N ALA A 9 19.66 -2.68 8.87
CA ALA A 9 20.71 -1.66 8.90
C ALA A 9 20.29 -0.41 8.10
N ARG A 10 19.70 -0.61 6.91
CA ARG A 10 19.27 0.49 6.04
C ARG A 10 18.03 1.22 6.58
N LEU A 11 17.07 0.51 7.17
CA LEU A 11 15.95 1.12 7.88
C LEU A 11 16.44 1.97 9.06
N GLY A 12 17.44 1.49 9.79
CA GLY A 12 18.09 2.25 10.86
C GLY A 12 18.81 3.51 10.37
N GLU A 13 19.46 3.49 9.20
CA GLU A 13 20.10 4.65 8.59
C GLU A 13 19.07 5.69 8.11
N LEU A 14 17.98 5.24 7.46
CA LEU A 14 16.89 6.12 7.03
C LEU A 14 16.18 6.80 8.21
N ALA A 15 15.97 6.08 9.31
CA ALA A 15 15.41 6.64 10.52
C ALA A 15 16.33 7.69 11.15
N ARG A 16 17.65 7.49 11.12
CA ARG A 16 18.65 8.47 11.60
C ARG A 16 18.72 9.71 10.70
N SER A 17 18.71 9.52 9.38
CA SER A 17 18.73 10.60 8.39
C SER A 17 17.50 11.51 8.52
N ARG A 18 16.31 10.92 8.73
CA ARG A 18 15.06 11.69 8.96
C ARG A 18 15.08 12.47 10.28
N ARG A 19 15.66 11.91 11.36
CA ARG A 19 15.85 12.67 12.61
C ARG A 19 16.78 13.85 12.43
N ALA A 20 17.84 13.70 11.66
CA ALA A 20 18.77 14.80 11.36
C ALA A 20 18.09 15.90 10.52
N ALA A 21 17.31 15.52 9.48
CA ALA A 21 16.58 16.48 8.66
C ALA A 21 15.45 17.20 9.42
N ALA A 22 14.78 16.52 10.36
CA ALA A 22 13.77 17.13 11.22
C ALA A 22 14.35 18.11 12.25
N MET A 23 15.60 17.91 12.68
CA MET A 23 16.28 18.84 13.59
C MET A 23 16.84 20.06 12.86
N ASP A 24 17.19 19.93 11.58
CA ASP A 24 17.68 21.06 10.76
C ASP A 24 16.55 21.98 10.25
N GLY A 25 15.34 21.42 10.04
CA GLY A 25 14.14 22.19 9.67
C GLY A 25 13.49 23.00 10.80
N ALA A 26 13.96 22.85 12.06
CA ALA A 26 13.45 23.58 13.22
C ALA A 26 14.06 24.97 13.43
N ARG A 27 15.02 25.40 12.59
CA ARG A 27 15.53 26.76 12.57
C ARG A 27 14.88 27.53 11.44
N GLY A 28 13.65 28.03 11.68
CA GLY A 28 12.95 28.95 10.80
C GLY A 28 13.59 30.34 10.81
N PRO A 29 13.53 31.08 9.70
CA PRO A 29 14.07 32.44 9.64
C PRO A 29 13.24 33.42 10.50
N GLU A 30 13.98 34.27 11.19
CA GLU A 30 13.54 35.37 12.03
C GLU A 30 12.57 36.31 11.29
N ARG A 31 11.40 36.57 11.88
CA ARG A 31 10.39 37.48 11.34
C ARG A 31 10.90 38.91 11.35
N ALA A 32 11.01 39.53 10.17
CA ALA A 32 11.04 40.99 10.03
C ALA A 32 9.60 41.56 10.02
N ALA A 33 9.38 42.64 10.76
CA ALA A 33 8.09 43.32 10.95
C ALA A 33 7.63 44.11 9.70
N PRO A 34 6.31 44.39 9.56
CA PRO A 34 5.76 45.00 8.35
C PRO A 34 5.82 46.55 8.38
N ALA A 35 6.08 47.13 7.20
CA ALA A 35 5.91 48.57 6.95
C ALA A 35 4.56 48.83 6.27
N GLU A 36 3.86 49.85 6.76
CA GLU A 36 2.53 50.34 6.35
C GLU A 36 2.48 51.00 4.95
N GLY A 37 1.31 50.93 4.36
CA GLY A 37 0.73 51.30 3.11
C GLY A 37 1.02 52.66 2.46
N PRO A 38 0.27 53.12 1.43
CA PRO A 38 -1.19 53.22 1.35
C PRO A 38 -1.84 52.82 -0.01
N ALA A 39 -3.18 52.66 0.04
CA ALA A 39 -4.08 52.53 -1.11
C ALA A 39 -4.68 53.90 -1.48
N PRO A 40 -5.70 54.07 -2.39
CA PRO A 40 -5.95 53.48 -3.72
C PRO A 40 -6.45 54.52 -4.76
N ALA A 41 -6.66 54.15 -6.03
CA ALA A 41 -7.67 54.73 -6.96
C ALA A 41 -7.60 53.91 -8.28
N GLY A 42 -8.60 53.31 -8.81
CA GLY A 42 -9.81 53.80 -9.43
C GLY A 42 -9.73 53.71 -10.95
N GLY A 43 -10.66 52.97 -11.62
CA GLY A 43 -11.05 53.27 -13.00
C GLY A 43 -11.00 52.12 -14.04
N ALA A 44 -12.08 51.40 -14.21
CA ALA A 44 -12.91 51.15 -15.39
C ALA A 44 -12.29 50.88 -16.78
N GLY A 45 -12.79 49.83 -17.46
CA GLY A 45 -12.93 49.84 -18.92
C GLY A 45 -12.57 48.57 -19.65
N ASP A 46 -13.55 47.67 -19.87
CA ASP A 46 -13.60 46.72 -20.99
C ASP A 46 -13.72 47.48 -22.34
N PRO A 47 -13.41 46.94 -23.52
CA PRO A 47 -13.97 45.70 -24.07
C PRO A 47 -13.05 44.88 -25.02
N ALA A 48 -13.42 43.63 -25.25
CA ALA A 48 -13.06 42.82 -26.41
C ALA A 48 -13.81 43.28 -27.68
N PRO A 49 -13.69 42.72 -28.88
CA PRO A 49 -12.89 41.59 -29.39
C PRO A 49 -12.23 41.88 -30.78
N GLN A 50 -11.50 40.95 -31.39
CA GLN A 50 -11.77 40.48 -32.77
C GLN A 50 -10.69 39.55 -33.34
N ARG A 51 -11.19 38.60 -34.13
CA ARG A 51 -10.51 37.57 -34.94
C ARG A 51 -9.74 38.17 -36.10
N SER A 52 -8.68 37.51 -36.54
CA SER A 52 -8.55 37.14 -37.96
C SER A 52 -7.43 36.11 -38.19
N ALA A 53 -7.67 35.33 -39.22
CA ALA A 53 -6.95 34.14 -39.65
C ALA A 53 -5.73 34.47 -40.53
N ALA A 54 -4.84 33.53 -40.63
CA ALA A 54 -4.40 32.83 -41.83
C ALA A 54 -2.91 32.55 -41.93
N ALA A 55 -2.65 31.29 -42.18
CA ALA A 55 -1.73 30.71 -43.15
C ALA A 55 -0.22 30.66 -42.90
N GLY A 56 0.24 29.42 -42.75
CA GLY A 56 1.23 28.85 -43.66
C GLY A 56 2.66 28.71 -43.15
N CYS A 57 3.07 27.57 -42.94
CA CYS A 57 4.15 26.81 -43.61
C CYS A 57 4.73 25.74 -42.69
N ALA A 58 4.87 24.58 -43.25
CA ALA A 58 5.44 23.39 -42.70
C ALA A 58 6.90 23.59 -42.32
N ASP A 59 7.25 23.11 -41.08
CA ASP A 59 8.57 22.61 -40.84
C ASP A 59 8.47 21.43 -39.86
N ALA A 60 8.97 20.28 -40.29
CA ALA A 60 8.93 19.01 -39.54
C ALA A 60 9.81 19.14 -38.29
N PRO A 61 9.32 18.72 -37.10
CA PRO A 61 10.20 18.67 -35.94
C PRO A 61 11.19 17.50 -36.09
N ARG A 62 12.45 17.83 -36.11
CA ARG A 62 13.56 16.91 -35.92
C ARG A 62 13.31 16.10 -34.67
N THR A 63 13.21 14.80 -34.84
CA THR A 63 13.26 13.81 -33.76
C THR A 63 14.61 13.93 -33.07
N VAL A 64 14.65 14.69 -31.99
CA VAL A 64 15.73 14.59 -31.01
C VAL A 64 15.42 13.35 -30.21
N GLY A 65 16.04 12.26 -30.61
CA GLY A 65 16.10 11.04 -29.80
C GLY A 65 16.91 11.31 -28.54
N THR A 66 16.25 11.80 -27.50
CA THR A 66 16.78 11.70 -26.14
C THR A 66 16.48 10.31 -25.62
N GLY A 67 17.21 9.33 -26.13
CA GLY A 67 17.45 8.09 -25.41
C GLY A 67 18.17 8.44 -24.11
N ARG A 68 17.44 8.83 -23.08
CA ARG A 68 17.93 8.70 -21.70
C ARG A 68 18.18 7.22 -21.52
N ARG A 69 19.42 6.81 -21.64
CA ARG A 69 19.91 5.57 -21.01
C ARG A 69 19.53 5.73 -19.55
N HIS A 70 18.55 4.96 -19.08
CA HIS A 70 18.40 4.73 -17.67
C HIS A 70 19.79 4.30 -17.21
N ALA A 71 20.39 5.06 -16.30
CA ALA A 71 21.55 4.58 -15.59
C ALA A 71 21.19 3.16 -15.14
N GLU A 72 22.11 2.21 -15.27
CA GLU A 72 21.99 0.87 -14.72
C GLU A 72 21.92 1.01 -13.19
N GLY A 73 20.79 1.51 -12.69
CA GLY A 73 20.49 1.66 -11.29
C GLY A 73 20.16 0.26 -10.77
N LEU A 74 20.61 -0.04 -9.57
CA LEU A 74 20.21 -1.23 -8.83
C LEU A 74 18.68 -1.28 -8.77
N GLY A 75 18.08 -2.37 -9.29
CA GLY A 75 16.65 -2.62 -9.17
C GLY A 75 16.24 -2.96 -7.74
N VAL A 76 14.95 -3.14 -7.50
CA VAL A 76 14.43 -3.59 -6.18
C VAL A 76 15.01 -4.93 -5.76
N GLU A 77 15.44 -5.73 -6.72
CA GLU A 77 16.13 -7.01 -6.55
C GLU A 77 17.43 -6.91 -5.74
N ALA A 78 18.01 -5.73 -5.66
CA ALA A 78 19.22 -5.46 -4.88
C ALA A 78 19.02 -5.64 -3.36
N PHE A 79 17.78 -5.44 -2.88
CA PHE A 79 17.46 -5.57 -1.45
C PHE A 79 16.29 -6.52 -1.16
N LEU A 80 15.48 -6.88 -2.16
CA LEU A 80 14.38 -7.85 -2.06
C LEU A 80 14.67 -9.05 -2.93
N PRO A 81 14.88 -10.24 -2.36
CA PRO A 81 14.91 -11.46 -3.13
C PRO A 81 13.54 -11.72 -3.75
N GLY A 82 13.48 -11.97 -5.05
CA GLY A 82 12.23 -12.19 -5.76
C GLY A 82 12.44 -12.66 -7.18
N GLY A 83 11.36 -12.75 -7.91
CA GLY A 83 11.31 -13.14 -9.31
C GLY A 83 10.27 -12.35 -10.07
N GLU A 84 9.99 -12.77 -11.27
CA GLU A 84 8.92 -12.18 -12.08
C GLU A 84 7.76 -13.15 -12.24
N TRP A 85 6.56 -12.69 -11.97
CA TRP A 85 5.37 -13.27 -12.58
C TRP A 85 5.26 -12.70 -14.00
N ARG A 86 4.97 -13.56 -14.98
CA ARG A 86 4.93 -13.18 -16.38
C ARG A 86 3.80 -13.90 -17.11
N ASP A 87 3.13 -13.18 -18.01
CA ASP A 87 2.25 -13.74 -19.02
C ASP A 87 2.60 -13.23 -20.42
N GLU A 88 1.79 -13.52 -21.43
CA GLU A 88 1.99 -13.08 -22.81
C GLU A 88 1.93 -11.53 -22.97
N LYS A 89 1.34 -10.81 -22.01
CA LYS A 89 1.05 -9.38 -22.07
C LYS A 89 1.95 -8.51 -21.17
N GLY A 90 2.83 -9.14 -20.38
CA GLY A 90 3.75 -8.38 -19.53
C GLY A 90 4.27 -9.17 -18.35
N ALA A 91 4.99 -8.46 -17.49
CA ALA A 91 5.57 -9.03 -16.29
C ALA A 91 5.43 -8.05 -15.12
N VAL A 92 5.52 -8.58 -13.91
CA VAL A 92 5.56 -7.82 -12.65
C VAL A 92 6.53 -8.49 -11.68
N PHE A 93 7.26 -7.70 -10.92
CA PHE A 93 8.15 -8.23 -9.87
C PHE A 93 7.33 -8.82 -8.72
N VAL A 94 7.76 -9.98 -8.20
CA VAL A 94 7.13 -10.66 -7.07
C VAL A 94 8.17 -10.98 -6.02
N HIS A 95 7.96 -10.49 -4.82
CA HIS A 95 8.70 -10.84 -3.62
C HIS A 95 7.84 -11.80 -2.78
N GLU A 96 8.38 -12.97 -2.45
CA GLU A 96 7.67 -13.95 -1.62
C GLU A 96 8.46 -14.24 -0.35
N ARG A 97 7.75 -14.36 0.78
CA ARG A 97 8.30 -14.74 2.08
C ARG A 97 7.32 -15.55 2.90
N MET A 98 7.86 -16.39 3.76
CA MET A 98 7.10 -17.01 4.84
C MET A 98 6.98 -16.04 6.03
N ARG A 99 5.82 -16.01 6.71
CA ARG A 99 5.66 -15.18 7.89
C ARG A 99 6.67 -15.51 8.99
N SER A 100 6.98 -16.78 9.18
CA SER A 100 7.98 -17.23 10.18
C SER A 100 9.39 -16.69 9.94
N GLU A 101 9.72 -16.26 8.71
CA GLU A 101 10.97 -15.58 8.41
C GLU A 101 10.98 -14.12 8.84
N ILE A 102 9.79 -13.52 8.96
CA ILE A 102 9.59 -12.10 9.29
C ILE A 102 9.47 -11.94 10.80
N GLU A 103 8.67 -12.78 11.43
CA GLU A 103 8.36 -12.71 12.85
C GLU A 103 8.64 -14.04 13.55
N ARG A 104 9.43 -13.95 14.63
CA ARG A 104 9.80 -15.13 15.43
C ARG A 104 8.69 -15.63 16.36
N HIS A 105 7.64 -14.83 16.59
CA HIS A 105 6.53 -15.25 17.43
C HIS A 105 5.64 -16.23 16.68
N ARG A 106 5.67 -17.48 17.10
CA ARG A 106 4.76 -18.51 16.60
C ARG A 106 3.38 -18.30 17.22
N MET A 107 2.49 -17.65 16.51
CA MET A 107 1.07 -17.82 16.78
C MET A 107 0.66 -19.19 16.24
N HIS A 108 -0.07 -19.96 17.04
CA HIS A 108 -0.63 -21.23 16.58
C HIS A 108 -1.87 -20.93 15.73
N TRP A 109 -1.70 -20.94 14.41
CA TRP A 109 -2.76 -20.67 13.44
C TRP A 109 -3.53 -21.92 13.00
N GLY A 110 -3.29 -23.08 13.61
CA GLY A 110 -3.84 -24.35 13.16
C GLY A 110 -5.35 -24.40 13.06
N ARG A 111 -6.07 -23.56 13.81
CA ARG A 111 -7.53 -23.44 13.75
C ARG A 111 -7.98 -22.09 14.27
N LEU A 112 -8.85 -21.41 13.54
CA LEU A 112 -9.58 -20.24 14.06
C LEU A 112 -10.59 -20.72 15.11
N GLY A 113 -10.68 -19.98 16.21
CA GLY A 113 -11.74 -20.21 17.22
C GLY A 113 -13.12 -19.88 16.66
N GLU A 114 -14.15 -20.23 17.40
CA GLU A 114 -15.50 -19.83 17.07
C GLU A 114 -15.70 -18.34 17.40
N PRO A 115 -16.03 -17.50 16.40
CA PRO A 115 -16.19 -16.07 16.65
C PRO A 115 -17.40 -15.82 17.55
N PRO A 116 -17.25 -14.98 18.58
CA PRO A 116 -18.38 -14.55 19.39
C PRO A 116 -19.27 -13.60 18.58
N GLY A 117 -20.58 -13.74 18.73
CA GLY A 117 -21.55 -12.87 18.06
C GLY A 117 -22.03 -13.40 16.71
N ASP A 118 -22.88 -12.63 16.05
CA ASP A 118 -23.52 -13.03 14.79
C ASP A 118 -22.85 -12.34 13.58
N GLU A 119 -21.71 -12.90 13.17
CA GLU A 119 -20.93 -12.49 12.01
C GLU A 119 -20.87 -13.63 10.99
N PRO A 120 -21.82 -13.71 10.03
CA PRO A 120 -21.95 -14.86 9.15
C PRO A 120 -20.70 -15.18 8.34
N ASP A 121 -20.03 -14.15 7.77
CA ASP A 121 -18.81 -14.37 6.98
C ASP A 121 -17.62 -14.80 7.85
N LEU A 122 -17.51 -14.27 9.06
CA LEU A 122 -16.46 -14.66 10.01
C LEU A 122 -16.64 -16.11 10.48
N ARG A 123 -17.87 -16.51 10.82
CA ARG A 123 -18.20 -17.89 11.17
C ARG A 123 -17.96 -18.86 10.02
N ALA A 124 -18.37 -18.46 8.82
CA ALA A 124 -18.16 -19.29 7.63
C ALA A 124 -16.67 -19.47 7.32
N LEU A 125 -15.84 -18.42 7.45
CA LEU A 125 -14.41 -18.54 7.30
C LEU A 125 -13.78 -19.41 8.40
N SER A 126 -14.21 -19.24 9.67
CA SER A 126 -13.72 -20.07 10.76
C SER A 126 -14.04 -21.56 10.54
N ALA A 127 -15.22 -21.88 10.02
CA ALA A 127 -15.60 -23.24 9.68
C ALA A 127 -14.86 -23.79 8.44
N ALA A 128 -14.63 -22.97 7.43
CA ALA A 128 -13.93 -23.37 6.20
C ALA A 128 -12.41 -23.49 6.38
N GLY A 129 -11.85 -22.76 7.35
CA GLY A 129 -10.43 -22.75 7.65
C GLY A 129 -9.63 -21.69 6.87
N LEU A 130 -8.48 -21.31 7.43
CA LEU A 130 -7.61 -20.23 6.90
C LEU A 130 -7.11 -20.46 5.48
N SER A 131 -6.93 -21.72 5.07
CA SER A 131 -6.46 -22.05 3.71
C SER A 131 -7.44 -21.65 2.60
N ARG A 132 -8.68 -21.28 2.97
CA ARG A 132 -9.70 -20.80 2.03
C ARG A 132 -9.71 -19.27 1.88
N ALA A 133 -8.84 -18.57 2.61
CA ALA A 133 -8.78 -17.12 2.65
C ALA A 133 -7.54 -16.55 1.97
N LEU A 134 -7.74 -15.51 1.16
CA LEU A 134 -6.70 -14.64 0.67
C LEU A 134 -6.83 -13.27 1.35
N PHE A 135 -5.80 -12.85 2.05
CA PHE A 135 -5.65 -11.48 2.57
C PHE A 135 -5.10 -10.60 1.46
N LEU A 136 -5.57 -9.37 1.37
CA LEU A 136 -5.17 -8.41 0.34
C LEU A 136 -5.09 -7.01 0.91
N ASP A 137 -4.01 -6.30 0.57
CA ASP A 137 -3.78 -4.88 0.81
C ASP A 137 -3.11 -4.23 -0.39
N LEU A 138 -3.47 -2.98 -0.72
CA LEU A 138 -3.00 -2.28 -1.91
C LEU A 138 -2.31 -0.97 -1.57
N GLU A 139 -1.20 -0.71 -2.27
CA GLU A 139 -0.61 0.62 -2.34
C GLU A 139 -0.84 1.24 -3.72
N THR A 140 -1.27 2.49 -3.71
CA THR A 140 -1.64 3.21 -4.93
C THR A 140 -0.84 4.49 -5.09
N GLY A 141 -0.69 4.94 -6.32
CA GLY A 141 -0.01 6.20 -6.62
C GLY A 141 -0.78 7.46 -6.19
N GLY A 142 -1.86 7.33 -5.42
CA GLY A 142 -2.66 8.46 -4.93
C GLY A 142 -4.16 8.25 -5.07
N LEU A 143 -4.86 9.22 -5.66
CA LEU A 143 -6.32 9.19 -5.82
C LEU A 143 -6.80 8.13 -6.84
N ALA A 144 -8.11 7.96 -6.95
CA ALA A 144 -8.78 6.88 -7.69
C ALA A 144 -8.34 6.67 -9.16
N SER A 145 -7.75 7.67 -9.81
CA SER A 145 -7.18 7.57 -11.17
C SER A 145 -5.73 7.11 -11.21
N SER A 146 -5.07 7.03 -10.08
CA SER A 146 -3.65 6.67 -9.97
C SER A 146 -3.46 5.15 -10.12
N PRO A 147 -2.26 4.68 -10.51
CA PRO A 147 -2.01 3.25 -10.64
C PRO A 147 -1.95 2.53 -9.29
N VAL A 148 -2.33 1.26 -9.28
CA VAL A 148 -1.91 0.31 -8.25
C VAL A 148 -0.47 -0.07 -8.55
N PHE A 149 0.43 0.14 -7.63
CA PHE A 149 1.84 -0.19 -7.87
C PHE A 149 2.39 -1.30 -6.96
N LEU A 150 1.72 -1.55 -5.84
CA LEU A 150 2.07 -2.65 -4.94
C LEU A 150 0.78 -3.32 -4.45
N ALA A 151 0.74 -4.66 -4.51
CA ALA A 151 -0.31 -5.45 -3.92
C ALA A 151 0.31 -6.51 -3.01
N GLY A 152 0.01 -6.41 -1.73
CA GLY A 152 0.35 -7.42 -0.73
C GLY A 152 -0.75 -8.46 -0.65
N THR A 153 -0.40 -9.73 -0.82
CA THR A 153 -1.30 -10.85 -0.57
C THR A 153 -0.71 -11.78 0.47
N MET A 154 -1.56 -12.43 1.25
CA MET A 154 -1.11 -13.45 2.18
C MET A 154 -2.16 -14.56 2.29
N HIS A 155 -1.71 -15.81 2.38
CA HIS A 155 -2.58 -16.97 2.57
C HIS A 155 -1.90 -18.04 3.43
N TRP A 156 -2.71 -18.87 4.06
CA TRP A 156 -2.26 -20.02 4.85
C TRP A 156 -2.07 -21.25 3.97
N ASN A 157 -0.86 -21.86 3.97
CA ASN A 157 -0.55 -23.04 3.16
C ASN A 157 -0.73 -24.38 3.89
N GLY A 158 -1.19 -24.33 5.15
CA GLY A 158 -1.32 -25.48 6.03
C GLY A 158 -0.29 -25.52 7.16
N GLU A 159 0.84 -24.85 7.01
CA GLU A 159 1.94 -24.81 7.98
C GLU A 159 2.30 -23.39 8.41
N ASP A 160 2.31 -22.45 7.45
CA ASP A 160 2.66 -21.04 7.68
C ASP A 160 1.89 -20.12 6.71
N PHE A 161 1.96 -18.83 6.95
CA PHE A 161 1.48 -17.84 6.00
C PHE A 161 2.53 -17.55 4.94
N VAL A 162 2.12 -17.68 3.68
CA VAL A 162 2.89 -17.26 2.50
C VAL A 162 2.45 -15.83 2.16
N LEU A 163 3.38 -14.90 2.24
CA LEU A 163 3.20 -13.50 1.88
C LEU A 163 3.82 -13.27 0.51
N ARG A 164 3.06 -12.62 -0.39
CA ARG A 164 3.54 -12.18 -1.70
C ARG A 164 3.27 -10.70 -1.89
N GLN A 165 4.27 -10.00 -2.41
CA GLN A 165 4.16 -8.60 -2.79
C GLN A 165 4.41 -8.50 -4.29
N TYR A 166 3.38 -8.10 -5.05
CA TYR A 166 3.43 -7.85 -6.49
C TYR A 166 3.72 -6.38 -6.70
N PHE A 167 4.85 -6.06 -7.32
CA PHE A 167 5.33 -4.69 -7.43
C PHE A 167 5.54 -4.28 -8.88
N ALA A 168 4.83 -3.23 -9.32
CA ALA A 168 5.02 -2.58 -10.60
C ALA A 168 6.23 -1.63 -10.52
N ARG A 169 7.34 -1.99 -11.16
CA ARG A 169 8.59 -1.20 -11.17
C ARG A 169 8.44 0.12 -11.94
N HIS A 170 7.44 0.21 -12.77
CA HIS A 170 7.01 1.41 -13.48
C HIS A 170 5.51 1.32 -13.82
N TYR A 171 4.90 2.43 -14.20
CA TYR A 171 3.46 2.50 -14.47
C TYR A 171 2.96 1.49 -15.52
N GLY A 172 3.79 1.11 -16.49
CA GLY A 172 3.43 0.14 -17.53
C GLY A 172 3.25 -1.29 -17.02
N GLU A 173 3.74 -1.64 -15.83
CA GLU A 173 3.59 -2.97 -15.24
C GLU A 173 2.28 -3.16 -14.46
N GLU A 174 1.49 -2.09 -14.26
CA GLU A 174 0.23 -2.18 -13.51
C GLU A 174 -0.73 -3.23 -14.08
N ALA A 175 -0.88 -3.29 -15.42
CA ALA A 175 -1.75 -4.28 -16.03
C ALA A 175 -1.32 -5.73 -15.73
N ALA A 176 -0.02 -5.98 -15.66
CA ALA A 176 0.52 -7.28 -15.26
C ALA A 176 0.28 -7.55 -13.77
N LEU A 177 0.48 -6.54 -12.90
CA LEU A 177 0.17 -6.63 -11.47
C LEU A 177 -1.28 -7.03 -11.24
N LEU A 178 -2.23 -6.37 -11.89
CA LEU A 178 -3.66 -6.65 -11.74
C LEU A 178 -4.01 -8.08 -12.16
N ARG A 179 -3.40 -8.58 -13.25
CA ARG A 179 -3.61 -9.96 -13.70
C ARG A 179 -2.98 -10.98 -12.75
N ALA A 180 -1.79 -10.70 -12.24
CA ALA A 180 -1.11 -11.54 -11.25
C ALA A 180 -1.93 -11.67 -9.96
N VAL A 181 -2.48 -10.56 -9.46
CA VAL A 181 -3.38 -10.55 -8.30
C VAL A 181 -4.66 -11.34 -8.58
N ALA A 182 -5.27 -11.16 -9.76
CA ALA A 182 -6.47 -11.92 -10.14
C ALA A 182 -6.20 -13.42 -10.25
N GLU A 183 -5.01 -13.81 -10.73
CA GLU A 183 -4.58 -15.21 -10.76
C GLU A 183 -4.33 -15.75 -9.35
N ALA A 184 -3.62 -15.01 -8.50
CA ALA A 184 -3.38 -15.39 -7.12
C ALA A 184 -4.68 -15.56 -6.34
N ALA A 185 -5.72 -14.79 -6.66
CA ALA A 185 -7.01 -14.87 -6.00
C ALA A 185 -7.83 -16.12 -6.40
N ARG A 186 -7.47 -16.80 -7.49
CA ARG A 186 -8.15 -18.03 -7.90
C ARG A 186 -7.94 -19.14 -6.88
N GLY A 187 -9.00 -19.87 -6.62
CA GLY A 187 -8.95 -21.01 -5.69
C GLY A 187 -9.24 -20.65 -4.25
N PHE A 188 -9.31 -19.38 -3.89
CA PHE A 188 -9.78 -18.93 -2.59
C PHE A 188 -11.30 -18.66 -2.61
N GLU A 189 -11.93 -18.91 -1.46
CA GLU A 189 -13.36 -18.67 -1.28
C GLU A 189 -13.62 -17.31 -0.65
N PHE A 190 -12.72 -16.87 0.23
CA PHE A 190 -12.82 -15.64 0.98
C PHE A 190 -11.70 -14.67 0.59
N LEU A 191 -12.10 -13.43 0.30
CA LEU A 191 -11.20 -12.27 0.32
C LEU A 191 -11.27 -11.65 1.70
N VAL A 192 -10.11 -11.41 2.33
CA VAL A 192 -10.00 -10.72 3.61
C VAL A 192 -9.25 -9.42 3.42
N THR A 193 -9.84 -8.31 3.83
CA THR A 193 -9.25 -6.98 3.73
C THR A 193 -9.49 -6.18 5.00
N PHE A 194 -8.89 -5.00 5.10
CA PHE A 194 -9.23 -4.02 6.12
C PHE A 194 -9.70 -2.72 5.46
N ASN A 195 -10.99 -2.40 5.56
CA ASN A 195 -11.67 -1.29 4.88
C ASN A 195 -11.68 -1.42 3.34
N GLY A 196 -11.36 -2.60 2.82
CA GLY A 196 -11.22 -2.85 1.39
C GLY A 196 -12.53 -2.86 0.61
N LYS A 197 -13.69 -3.00 1.27
CA LYS A 197 -15.01 -2.79 0.64
C LYS A 197 -15.17 -1.38 0.11
N SER A 198 -14.54 -0.41 0.80
CA SER A 198 -14.61 1.01 0.44
C SER A 198 -13.43 1.48 -0.41
N TYR A 199 -12.29 0.78 -0.38
CA TYR A 199 -11.05 1.22 -1.06
C TYR A 199 -10.50 0.17 -2.02
N ASP A 200 -9.91 -0.91 -1.56
CA ASP A 200 -9.13 -1.84 -2.37
C ASP A 200 -9.95 -2.46 -3.51
N VAL A 201 -11.14 -2.98 -3.19
CA VAL A 201 -11.96 -3.69 -4.20
C VAL A 201 -12.51 -2.75 -5.26
N PRO A 202 -13.14 -1.59 -4.93
CA PRO A 202 -13.52 -0.60 -5.93
C PRO A 202 -12.34 -0.08 -6.74
N PHE A 203 -11.17 0.09 -6.10
CA PHE A 203 -9.97 0.57 -6.78
C PHE A 203 -9.48 -0.45 -7.80
N LEU A 204 -9.32 -1.73 -7.42
CA LEU A 204 -8.98 -2.82 -8.34
C LEU A 204 -9.97 -2.93 -9.50
N ALA A 205 -11.27 -2.85 -9.21
CA ALA A 205 -12.30 -2.92 -10.24
C ALA A 205 -12.17 -1.76 -11.24
N GLY A 206 -11.98 -0.53 -10.74
CA GLY A 206 -11.79 0.66 -11.58
C GLY A 206 -10.53 0.55 -12.45
N ARG A 207 -9.41 0.14 -11.87
CA ARG A 207 -8.16 -0.06 -12.63
C ARG A 207 -8.26 -1.21 -13.63
N GLY A 208 -8.98 -2.28 -13.25
CA GLY A 208 -9.30 -3.36 -14.17
C GLY A 208 -10.03 -2.88 -15.42
N VAL A 209 -11.02 -1.99 -15.25
CA VAL A 209 -11.73 -1.37 -16.40
C VAL A 209 -10.78 -0.55 -17.29
N VAL A 210 -9.89 0.25 -16.68
CA VAL A 210 -8.90 1.06 -17.43
C VAL A 210 -8.01 0.18 -18.31
N HIS A 211 -7.65 -1.02 -17.83
CA HIS A 211 -6.80 -1.97 -18.57
C HIS A 211 -7.59 -3.01 -19.37
N GLY A 212 -8.91 -2.87 -19.49
CA GLY A 212 -9.75 -3.82 -20.24
C GLY A 212 -9.82 -5.21 -19.60
N HIS A 213 -9.61 -5.31 -18.28
CA HIS A 213 -9.63 -6.56 -17.55
C HIS A 213 -10.66 -6.55 -16.43
N ARG A 214 -11.47 -7.60 -16.36
CA ARG A 214 -12.28 -7.85 -15.17
C ARG A 214 -11.41 -8.57 -14.13
N ILE A 215 -11.18 -7.95 -13.00
CA ILE A 215 -10.47 -8.57 -11.88
C ILE A 215 -11.44 -9.48 -11.13
N ALA A 216 -11.22 -10.79 -11.24
CA ALA A 216 -12.02 -11.77 -10.51
C ALA A 216 -11.44 -11.95 -9.10
N LEU A 217 -12.21 -11.59 -8.10
CA LEU A 217 -11.88 -11.78 -6.68
C LEU A 217 -12.76 -12.87 -6.07
N PRO A 218 -12.39 -13.46 -4.91
CA PRO A 218 -13.22 -14.44 -4.20
C PRO A 218 -14.65 -13.96 -3.97
N GLY A 219 -15.61 -14.87 -4.05
CA GLY A 219 -17.03 -14.53 -3.99
C GLY A 219 -17.52 -14.02 -2.63
N ARG A 220 -16.82 -14.35 -1.55
CA ARG A 220 -17.11 -13.87 -0.20
C ARG A 220 -16.05 -12.88 0.26
N HIS A 221 -16.48 -11.72 0.72
CA HIS A 221 -15.58 -10.64 1.12
C HIS A 221 -15.78 -10.29 2.59
N LEU A 222 -14.83 -10.69 3.42
CA LEU A 222 -14.73 -10.32 4.83
C LEU A 222 -13.87 -9.08 5.00
N ASP A 223 -14.50 -7.93 5.19
CA ASP A 223 -13.83 -6.68 5.56
C ASP A 223 -13.75 -6.58 7.08
N LEU A 224 -12.54 -6.70 7.62
CA LEU A 224 -12.30 -6.78 9.07
C LEU A 224 -12.63 -5.50 9.84
N LEU A 225 -12.73 -4.35 9.17
CA LEU A 225 -13.10 -3.09 9.83
C LEU A 225 -14.47 -3.17 10.51
N HIS A 226 -15.46 -3.81 9.85
CA HIS A 226 -16.81 -3.86 10.35
C HIS A 226 -16.95 -4.75 11.60
N PRO A 227 -16.48 -6.01 11.62
CA PRO A 227 -16.50 -6.82 12.83
C PRO A 227 -15.63 -6.24 13.94
N ALA A 228 -14.47 -5.61 13.62
CA ALA A 228 -13.65 -4.94 14.63
C ALA A 228 -14.39 -3.77 15.30
N ARG A 229 -15.10 -2.94 14.52
CA ARG A 229 -15.95 -1.88 15.07
C ARG A 229 -17.05 -2.41 15.98
N ARG A 230 -17.73 -3.51 15.62
CA ARG A 230 -18.76 -4.12 16.45
C ARG A 230 -18.19 -4.71 17.74
N ARG A 231 -17.08 -5.44 17.63
CA ARG A 231 -16.44 -6.12 18.74
C ARG A 231 -15.87 -5.18 19.79
N TRP A 232 -15.20 -4.12 19.36
CA TRP A 232 -14.43 -3.22 20.23
C TRP A 232 -14.99 -1.80 20.29
N LYS A 233 -16.29 -1.63 19.98
CA LYS A 233 -17.01 -0.37 20.14
C LYS A 233 -16.78 0.19 21.55
N ASN A 234 -16.48 1.49 21.65
CA ASN A 234 -16.22 2.21 22.89
C ASN A 234 -14.97 1.74 23.69
N ARG A 235 -14.11 0.91 23.09
CA ARG A 235 -12.86 0.45 23.72
C ARG A 235 -11.62 1.03 23.06
N LEU A 236 -11.75 1.61 21.88
CA LEU A 236 -10.65 2.18 21.09
C LEU A 236 -10.98 3.61 20.68
N VAL A 237 -9.96 4.47 20.61
CA VAL A 237 -10.08 5.89 20.20
C VAL A 237 -10.49 6.04 18.73
N ASN A 238 -10.08 5.11 17.89
CA ASN A 238 -10.46 5.00 16.48
C ASN A 238 -10.25 3.55 15.99
N PHE A 239 -10.59 3.28 14.72
CA PHE A 239 -10.45 1.97 14.08
C PHE A 239 -9.52 2.05 12.86
N ARG A 240 -8.40 2.74 12.99
CA ARG A 240 -7.30 2.62 12.02
C ARG A 240 -6.59 1.30 12.23
N LEU A 241 -6.03 0.72 11.17
CA LEU A 241 -5.30 -0.54 11.25
C LEU A 241 -4.16 -0.48 12.28
N THR A 242 -3.39 0.61 12.28
CA THR A 242 -2.32 0.87 13.25
C THR A 242 -2.80 0.97 14.70
N THR A 243 -4.03 1.44 14.94
CA THR A 243 -4.64 1.46 16.28
C THR A 243 -4.99 0.05 16.75
N LEU A 244 -5.58 -0.76 15.87
CA LEU A 244 -5.86 -2.16 16.18
C LEU A 244 -4.58 -2.95 16.39
N GLU A 245 -3.56 -2.71 15.57
CA GLU A 245 -2.25 -3.32 15.73
C GLU A 245 -1.65 -3.03 17.12
N LEU A 246 -1.69 -1.77 17.56
CA LEU A 246 -1.16 -1.37 18.86
C LEU A 246 -1.93 -1.99 20.03
N TYR A 247 -3.27 -1.89 20.03
CA TYR A 247 -4.08 -2.21 21.21
C TYR A 247 -4.61 -3.64 21.20
N VAL A 248 -4.84 -4.25 20.03
CA VAL A 248 -5.35 -5.62 19.90
C VAL A 248 -4.21 -6.61 19.67
N CYS A 249 -3.34 -6.35 18.67
CA CYS A 249 -2.20 -7.22 18.34
C CYS A 249 -0.98 -6.96 19.24
N ARG A 250 -0.99 -5.89 20.04
CA ARG A 250 0.09 -5.49 20.96
C ARG A 250 1.45 -5.30 20.27
N ARG A 251 1.39 -4.86 19.02
CA ARG A 251 2.58 -4.59 18.20
C ARG A 251 2.75 -3.08 18.03
N ARG A 252 4.02 -2.63 18.10
CA ARG A 252 4.42 -1.27 17.72
C ARG A 252 5.27 -1.34 16.46
N ARG A 253 4.89 -0.60 15.45
CA ARG A 253 5.69 -0.44 14.23
C ARG A 253 6.93 0.41 14.53
N SER A 254 8.06 0.03 13.95
CA SER A 254 9.28 0.83 13.94
C SER A 254 9.76 0.99 12.50
N GLY A 255 10.13 2.21 12.10
CA GLY A 255 10.62 2.48 10.75
C GLY A 255 9.53 2.45 9.67
N ASP A 256 8.26 2.53 10.06
CA ASP A 256 7.13 2.61 9.14
C ASP A 256 7.02 4.01 8.50
N VAL A 257 6.40 4.06 7.32
CA VAL A 257 6.11 5.29 6.59
C VAL A 257 4.63 5.64 6.74
N PRO A 258 4.28 6.92 6.95
CA PRO A 258 2.88 7.33 6.89
C PRO A 258 2.26 6.99 5.53
N GLY A 259 1.06 6.39 5.52
CA GLY A 259 0.38 5.99 4.28
C GLY A 259 0.22 7.13 3.27
N GLU A 260 0.07 8.37 3.75
CA GLU A 260 0.01 9.58 2.93
C GLU A 260 1.31 9.91 2.18
N GLU A 261 2.47 9.42 2.63
CA GLU A 261 3.77 9.60 1.96
C GLU A 261 4.05 8.51 0.91
N VAL A 262 3.37 7.37 0.99
CA VAL A 262 3.58 6.18 0.13
C VAL A 262 3.48 6.50 -1.37
N PRO A 263 2.47 7.24 -1.85
CA PRO A 263 2.38 7.62 -3.26
C PRO A 263 3.59 8.43 -3.73
N GLY A 264 4.03 9.40 -2.92
CA GLY A 264 5.18 10.24 -3.23
C GLY A 264 6.48 9.45 -3.38
N LEU A 265 6.70 8.47 -2.51
CA LEU A 265 7.88 7.59 -2.56
C LEU A 265 7.92 6.76 -3.83
N TYR A 266 6.77 6.25 -4.28
CA TYR A 266 6.70 5.50 -5.54
C TYR A 266 6.96 6.40 -6.76
N HIS A 267 6.34 7.58 -6.84
CA HIS A 267 6.59 8.51 -7.94
C HIS A 267 8.03 8.99 -7.98
N ASP A 268 8.65 9.20 -6.83
CA ASP A 268 10.07 9.53 -6.72
C ASP A 268 10.95 8.38 -7.22
N TYR A 269 10.63 7.14 -6.86
CA TYR A 269 11.33 5.96 -7.37
C TYR A 269 11.24 5.85 -8.89
N VAL A 270 10.05 5.95 -9.47
CA VAL A 270 9.86 5.87 -10.94
C VAL A 270 10.65 6.97 -11.66
N ARG A 271 10.79 8.12 -11.04
CA ARG A 271 11.49 9.29 -11.62
C ARG A 271 13.01 9.21 -11.48
N ASN A 272 13.48 8.78 -10.33
CA ASN A 272 14.89 8.86 -9.95
C ASN A 272 15.64 7.52 -9.99
N GLY A 273 14.91 6.39 -10.03
CA GLY A 273 15.50 5.05 -10.08
C GLY A 273 16.12 4.57 -8.76
N ASP A 274 15.90 5.27 -7.61
CA ASP A 274 16.42 4.85 -6.32
C ASP A 274 15.47 3.86 -5.61
N PRO A 275 15.73 2.55 -5.66
CA PRO A 275 14.83 1.55 -5.13
C PRO A 275 14.85 1.51 -3.59
N TYR A 276 15.88 2.02 -2.93
CA TYR A 276 16.00 2.01 -1.48
C TYR A 276 14.94 2.86 -0.79
N ARG A 277 14.39 3.84 -1.50
CA ARG A 277 13.27 4.66 -1.00
C ARG A 277 11.97 3.87 -0.82
N LEU A 278 11.86 2.72 -1.47
CA LEU A 278 10.69 1.84 -1.38
C LEU A 278 10.75 0.85 -0.20
N ILE A 279 11.91 0.69 0.45
CA ILE A 279 12.04 -0.23 1.59
C ILE A 279 10.94 -0.01 2.65
N PRO A 280 10.66 1.24 3.09
CA PRO A 280 9.58 1.47 4.06
C PRO A 280 8.18 1.13 3.50
N VAL A 281 7.96 1.29 2.18
CA VAL A 281 6.68 0.99 1.53
C VAL A 281 6.42 -0.51 1.51
N PHE A 282 7.40 -1.32 1.11
CA PHE A 282 7.29 -2.77 1.20
C PHE A 282 7.07 -3.25 2.63
N HIS A 283 7.75 -2.63 3.59
CA HIS A 283 7.57 -2.94 5.00
C HIS A 283 6.17 -2.59 5.50
N HIS A 284 5.63 -1.41 5.11
CA HIS A 284 4.28 -0.96 5.43
C HIS A 284 3.23 -1.97 4.97
N ASN A 285 3.17 -2.24 3.68
CA ASN A 285 2.23 -3.19 3.07
C ASN A 285 2.34 -4.61 3.68
N MET A 286 3.57 -5.08 3.93
CA MET A 286 3.81 -6.37 4.58
C MET A 286 3.18 -6.42 5.99
N LEU A 287 3.38 -5.38 6.80
CA LEU A 287 2.80 -5.30 8.14
C LEU A 287 1.28 -5.24 8.11
N ASP A 288 0.70 -4.59 7.10
CA ASP A 288 -0.75 -4.47 6.98
C ASP A 288 -1.41 -5.83 6.76
N VAL A 289 -0.90 -6.66 5.84
CA VAL A 289 -1.46 -7.99 5.64
C VAL A 289 -1.22 -8.93 6.84
N ILE A 290 -0.08 -8.83 7.53
CA ILE A 290 0.19 -9.61 8.75
C ILE A 290 -0.78 -9.17 9.86
N THR A 291 -0.96 -7.87 10.06
CA THR A 291 -1.87 -7.32 11.06
C THR A 291 -3.32 -7.75 10.82
N MET A 292 -3.76 -7.84 9.55
CA MET A 292 -5.09 -8.37 9.23
C MET A 292 -5.29 -9.81 9.73
N ALA A 293 -4.30 -10.68 9.58
CA ALA A 293 -4.42 -12.05 10.10
C ALA A 293 -4.53 -12.06 11.63
N GLU A 294 -3.73 -11.25 12.32
CA GLU A 294 -3.78 -11.14 13.79
C GLU A 294 -5.12 -10.60 14.29
N ILE A 295 -5.67 -9.59 13.61
CA ILE A 295 -7.01 -9.06 13.90
C ILE A 295 -8.06 -10.15 13.68
N LEU A 296 -7.97 -10.93 12.60
CA LEU A 296 -8.87 -12.06 12.34
C LEU A 296 -8.80 -13.08 13.49
N GLY A 297 -7.59 -13.46 13.92
CA GLY A 297 -7.38 -14.35 15.06
C GLY A 297 -8.03 -13.82 16.33
N ALA A 298 -7.81 -12.53 16.64
CA ALA A 298 -8.41 -11.87 17.80
C ALA A 298 -9.94 -11.75 17.71
N LEU A 299 -10.50 -11.60 16.51
CA LEU A 299 -11.95 -11.61 16.30
C LEU A 299 -12.57 -12.98 16.55
N CYS A 300 -11.82 -14.05 16.32
CA CYS A 300 -12.23 -15.43 16.57
C CYS A 300 -11.88 -15.92 17.99
N ASP A 301 -11.20 -15.12 18.81
CA ASP A 301 -10.91 -15.45 20.21
C ASP A 301 -11.92 -14.74 21.14
N ALA A 302 -12.75 -15.51 21.83
CA ALA A 302 -13.74 -14.98 22.76
C ALA A 302 -13.12 -14.15 23.90
N GLY A 303 -11.88 -14.49 24.32
CA GLY A 303 -11.13 -13.80 25.37
C GLY A 303 -10.38 -12.55 24.90
N ALA A 304 -10.23 -12.32 23.60
CA ALA A 304 -9.48 -11.20 23.08
C ALA A 304 -10.12 -9.85 23.47
N SER A 305 -9.35 -9.02 24.15
CA SER A 305 -9.73 -7.66 24.55
C SER A 305 -8.58 -6.71 24.26
N PRO A 306 -8.84 -5.48 23.76
CA PRO A 306 -7.81 -4.47 23.61
C PRO A 306 -7.13 -4.17 24.96
N ALA A 307 -5.84 -3.88 24.92
CA ALA A 307 -5.15 -3.31 26.05
C ALA A 307 -5.83 -1.96 26.42
N PRO A 308 -5.85 -1.59 27.72
CA PRO A 308 -6.36 -0.29 28.10
C PRO A 308 -5.56 0.81 27.40
N ALA A 309 -6.27 1.81 26.89
CA ALA A 309 -5.63 3.03 26.43
C ALA A 309 -5.10 3.78 27.64
N TRP A 310 -3.81 4.03 27.67
CA TRP A 310 -3.13 4.83 28.70
C TRP A 310 -3.35 6.32 28.46
#